data_5d5f978b6ff1ccdbab15ea6013713cd8
#
_entry.id   5d5f978b6ff1ccdbab15ea6013713cd8
#
_cell.length_a   1.000
_cell.length_b   1.000
_cell.length_c   1.000
_cell.angle_alpha   90.00
_cell.angle_beta   90.00
_cell.angle_gamma   90.00
#
_symmetry.space_group_name_H-M   'P 1'
#
loop_
_entity.id
_entity.type
_entity.pdbx_description
1 polymer ?
#
loop_
_entity_poly.entity_id
_entity_poly.type
_entity_poly.pdbx_seq_one_letter_code
_entity_poly.pdbx_strand_id
1 'polypeptide(L)'
;MLRAPAPLDVPLELRAGGLYDGATVIAETAAGAFERDVPEPVSFDDAGAASAAYRNDSEMFRYCFVCGTARQDGLGLAPGAVGTGMVAAPWVPDDSLPIDPTLLWAAMDCPGGWALPEMLERPGLLGSMTASVFALPAVGEKCVVGGAAPREHGRKKIAATPDNGAAGPPA
;
A
#
# COMPACT_ATOMS: atom_id res chain seq x y z
N MET A 1 13.87 -3.22 3.19
CA MET A 1 13.88 -2.52 4.50
C MET A 1 14.57 -1.18 4.35
N LEU A 2 13.95 -0.09 4.78
CA LEU A 2 14.57 1.24 4.81
C LEU A 2 15.59 1.29 5.97
N ARG A 3 16.79 1.82 5.70
CA ARG A 3 17.92 1.91 6.65
C ARG A 3 18.29 3.34 6.99
N ALA A 4 18.16 4.24 6.02
CA ALA A 4 18.43 5.66 6.20
C ALA A 4 17.45 6.49 5.35
N PRO A 5 17.22 7.77 5.69
CA PRO A 5 16.48 8.67 4.83
C PRO A 5 17.16 8.77 3.45
N ALA A 6 16.37 8.71 2.37
CA ALA A 6 16.89 8.95 1.04
C ALA A 6 17.23 10.43 0.88
N PRO A 7 18.46 10.78 0.46
CA PRO A 7 18.80 12.16 0.17
C PRO A 7 18.05 12.63 -1.08
N LEU A 8 17.83 13.94 -1.20
CA LEU A 8 17.19 14.56 -2.35
C LEU A 8 18.26 15.07 -3.33
N ASP A 9 17.93 15.04 -4.61
CA ASP A 9 18.72 15.63 -5.72
C ASP A 9 20.16 15.10 -5.83
N VAL A 10 20.40 13.86 -5.39
CA VAL A 10 21.69 13.18 -5.57
C VAL A 10 21.49 11.85 -6.26
N PRO A 11 22.44 11.40 -7.10
CA PRO A 11 22.41 10.08 -7.70
C PRO A 11 22.52 9.00 -6.63
N LEU A 12 21.60 8.03 -6.65
CA LEU A 12 21.69 6.83 -5.82
C LEU A 12 22.16 5.64 -6.69
N GLU A 13 22.90 4.74 -6.09
CA GLU A 13 23.42 3.57 -6.77
C GLU A 13 22.62 2.32 -6.38
N LEU A 14 22.05 1.64 -7.39
CA LEU A 14 21.41 0.35 -7.20
C LEU A 14 22.47 -0.74 -7.34
N ARG A 15 22.75 -1.45 -6.26
CA ARG A 15 23.63 -2.63 -6.23
C ARG A 15 22.83 -3.87 -5.85
N ALA A 16 23.43 -5.05 -6.03
CA ALA A 16 22.78 -6.29 -5.60
C ALA A 16 22.36 -6.20 -4.13
N GLY A 17 21.05 -6.34 -3.90
CA GLY A 17 20.47 -6.34 -2.55
C GLY A 17 20.20 -4.97 -1.94
N GLY A 18 20.43 -3.83 -2.64
CA GLY A 18 20.11 -2.56 -2.01
C GLY A 18 20.33 -1.30 -2.83
N LEU A 19 19.91 -0.20 -2.27
CA LEU A 19 20.05 1.18 -2.76
C LEU A 19 21.03 1.92 -1.86
N TYR A 20 21.97 2.65 -2.45
CA TYR A 20 23.10 3.26 -1.75
C TYR A 20 23.30 4.74 -2.14
N ASP A 21 23.74 5.52 -1.15
CA ASP A 21 24.39 6.82 -1.32
C ASP A 21 25.87 6.65 -0.93
N GLY A 22 26.75 6.51 -1.91
CA GLY A 22 28.15 6.18 -1.67
C GLY A 22 28.32 4.89 -0.87
N ALA A 23 28.80 4.98 0.37
CA ALA A 23 28.93 3.86 1.30
C ALA A 23 27.69 3.64 2.18
N THR A 24 26.77 4.59 2.20
CA THR A 24 25.57 4.53 3.05
C THR A 24 24.49 3.68 2.43
N VAL A 25 24.00 2.69 3.15
CA VAL A 25 22.85 1.88 2.74
C VAL A 25 21.56 2.68 2.99
N ILE A 26 20.82 3.01 1.95
CA ILE A 26 19.53 3.69 2.04
C ILE A 26 18.40 2.67 2.23
N ALA A 27 18.39 1.63 1.40
CA ALA A 27 17.40 0.55 1.51
C ALA A 27 18.01 -0.78 1.13
N GLU A 28 17.50 -1.85 1.71
CA GLU A 28 17.88 -3.24 1.39
C GLU A 28 16.69 -4.04 0.90
N THR A 29 16.96 -4.95 -0.02
CA THR A 29 15.98 -5.93 -0.52
C THR A 29 16.52 -7.34 -0.30
N ALA A 30 15.61 -8.27 -0.05
CA ALA A 30 15.89 -9.70 0.06
C ALA A 30 14.68 -10.49 -0.41
N ALA A 31 14.90 -11.74 -0.82
CA ALA A 31 13.80 -12.68 -0.97
C ALA A 31 13.09 -12.85 0.38
N GLY A 32 11.75 -12.90 0.35
CA GLY A 32 10.94 -13.09 1.53
C GLY A 32 9.67 -13.87 1.18
N ALA A 33 9.07 -14.48 2.18
CA ALA A 33 7.78 -15.12 2.06
C ALA A 33 6.74 -14.36 2.90
N PHE A 34 5.53 -14.26 2.38
CA PHE A 34 4.38 -13.75 3.13
C PHE A 34 3.66 -14.92 3.77
N GLU A 35 3.88 -15.11 5.06
CA GLU A 35 3.40 -16.27 5.84
C GLU A 35 2.17 -15.93 6.69
N ARG A 36 1.30 -15.05 6.22
CA ARG A 36 0.15 -14.60 7.02
C ARG A 36 -1.13 -14.78 6.26
N ASP A 37 -2.21 -15.01 7.02
CA ASP A 37 -3.56 -15.06 6.47
C ASP A 37 -3.91 -13.74 5.79
N VAL A 38 -4.47 -13.84 4.60
CA VAL A 38 -5.03 -12.69 3.90
C VAL A 38 -6.38 -12.39 4.55
N PRO A 39 -6.70 -11.11 4.85
CA PRO A 39 -8.01 -10.74 5.34
C PRO A 39 -9.11 -11.13 4.36
N GLU A 40 -10.32 -11.35 4.87
CA GLU A 40 -11.50 -11.58 4.02
C GLU A 40 -11.63 -10.46 2.98
N PRO A 41 -11.98 -10.81 1.75
CA PRO A 41 -12.18 -9.84 0.68
C PRO A 41 -13.30 -8.84 1.02
N VAL A 42 -13.08 -7.59 0.66
CA VAL A 42 -14.10 -6.53 0.73
C VAL A 42 -14.61 -6.29 -0.67
N SER A 43 -15.94 -6.15 -0.84
CA SER A 43 -16.50 -5.85 -2.15
C SER A 43 -16.08 -4.45 -2.63
N PHE A 44 -16.05 -4.24 -3.94
CA PHE A 44 -15.71 -2.94 -4.53
C PHE A 44 -16.68 -1.84 -4.07
N ASP A 45 -17.97 -2.17 -3.92
CA ASP A 45 -19.00 -1.23 -3.49
C ASP A 45 -18.84 -0.86 -2.00
N ASP A 46 -18.54 -1.83 -1.13
CA ASP A 46 -18.26 -1.58 0.29
C ASP A 46 -16.98 -0.77 0.48
N ALA A 47 -15.94 -1.05 -0.30
CA ALA A 47 -14.73 -0.25 -0.31
C ALA A 47 -15.01 1.19 -0.78
N GLY A 48 -15.88 1.37 -1.78
CA GLY A 48 -16.34 2.68 -2.25
C GLY A 48 -17.11 3.45 -1.16
N ALA A 49 -18.01 2.79 -0.48
CA ALA A 49 -18.74 3.38 0.64
C ALA A 49 -17.82 3.80 1.79
N ALA A 50 -16.83 2.95 2.13
CA ALA A 50 -15.84 3.25 3.15
C ALA A 50 -14.95 4.43 2.75
N SER A 51 -14.50 4.49 1.50
CA SER A 51 -13.67 5.58 0.97
C SER A 51 -14.35 6.95 1.07
N ALA A 52 -15.66 7.02 0.97
CA ALA A 52 -16.41 8.26 1.12
C ALA A 52 -16.26 8.89 2.52
N ALA A 53 -15.95 8.09 3.53
CA ALA A 53 -15.70 8.52 4.89
C ALA A 53 -14.20 8.77 5.19
N TYR A 54 -13.31 8.48 4.26
CA TYR A 54 -11.88 8.70 4.42
C TYR A 54 -11.57 10.18 4.67
N ARG A 55 -10.73 10.43 5.63
CA ARG A 55 -10.23 11.77 5.96
C ARG A 55 -8.71 11.71 6.07
N ASN A 56 -8.06 12.59 5.33
CA ASN A 56 -6.62 12.77 5.40
C ASN A 56 -6.32 14.27 5.57
N ASP A 57 -6.54 14.74 6.78
CA ASP A 57 -6.27 16.13 7.17
C ASP A 57 -4.81 16.32 7.62
N SER A 58 -3.99 15.28 7.53
CA SER A 58 -2.58 15.31 7.91
C SER A 58 -1.77 16.11 6.89
N GLU A 59 -1.09 17.16 7.35
CA GLU A 59 -0.12 17.89 6.51
C GLU A 59 0.98 16.97 5.94
N MET A 60 1.32 15.91 6.66
CA MET A 60 2.36 14.96 6.25
C MET A 60 1.92 14.12 5.03
N PHE A 61 0.64 13.71 4.99
CA PHE A 61 0.16 12.75 3.99
C PHE A 61 -0.72 13.35 2.91
N ARG A 62 -1.11 14.62 3.00
CA ARG A 62 -2.00 15.24 2.01
C ARG A 62 -1.44 15.23 0.58
N TYR A 63 -0.12 15.20 0.43
CA TYR A 63 0.58 15.12 -0.86
C TYR A 63 1.20 13.74 -1.12
N CYS A 64 0.85 12.72 -0.33
CA CYS A 64 1.33 11.36 -0.56
C CYS A 64 0.90 10.86 -1.95
N PHE A 65 1.81 10.23 -2.68
CA PHE A 65 1.53 9.68 -4.01
C PHE A 65 0.38 8.67 -3.99
N VAL A 66 0.27 7.87 -2.93
CA VAL A 66 -0.73 6.80 -2.81
C VAL A 66 -2.06 7.31 -2.26
N CYS A 67 -2.06 7.96 -1.09
CA CYS A 67 -3.29 8.29 -0.36
C CYS A 67 -3.53 9.81 -0.21
N GLY A 68 -2.73 10.64 -0.86
CA GLY A 68 -2.87 12.08 -0.77
C GLY A 68 -4.10 12.60 -1.51
N THR A 69 -4.83 13.51 -0.87
CA THR A 69 -6.04 14.12 -1.43
C THR A 69 -5.76 15.45 -2.13
N ALA A 70 -4.55 16.02 -1.98
CA ALA A 70 -4.17 17.32 -2.50
C ALA A 70 -3.32 17.25 -3.79
N ARG A 71 -3.17 16.05 -4.40
CA ARG A 71 -2.48 15.87 -5.68
C ARG A 71 -3.35 15.10 -6.67
N GLN A 72 -3.15 15.35 -7.96
CA GLN A 72 -3.92 14.74 -9.04
C GLN A 72 -3.12 13.68 -9.82
N ASP A 73 -1.81 13.64 -9.63
CA ASP A 73 -0.87 12.76 -10.32
C ASP A 73 -0.49 11.51 -9.49
N GLY A 74 -1.24 11.22 -8.44
CA GLY A 74 -1.07 10.06 -7.58
C GLY A 74 -2.19 9.05 -7.75
N LEU A 75 -2.14 7.96 -6.97
CA LEU A 75 -3.14 6.90 -7.03
C LEU A 75 -4.48 7.30 -6.41
N GLY A 76 -4.52 8.30 -5.52
CA GLY A 76 -5.74 8.78 -4.88
C GLY A 76 -6.48 7.74 -4.05
N LEU A 77 -5.78 6.71 -3.56
CA LEU A 77 -6.38 5.67 -2.74
C LEU A 77 -6.87 6.25 -1.41
N ALA A 78 -8.14 6.09 -1.14
CA ALA A 78 -8.79 6.61 0.06
C ALA A 78 -9.24 5.46 0.98
N PRO A 79 -8.32 4.86 1.77
CA PRO A 79 -8.61 3.66 2.56
C PRO A 79 -9.51 3.99 3.75
N GLY A 80 -10.82 3.82 3.57
CA GLY A 80 -11.82 3.99 4.62
C GLY A 80 -12.02 2.74 5.47
N ALA A 81 -12.55 2.91 6.70
CA ALA A 81 -12.78 1.80 7.62
C ALA A 81 -13.94 0.90 7.13
N VAL A 82 -13.67 -0.42 7.06
CA VAL A 82 -14.66 -1.46 6.70
C VAL A 82 -14.92 -2.45 7.84
N GLY A 83 -14.32 -2.21 9.00
CA GLY A 83 -14.45 -3.04 10.20
C GLY A 83 -13.42 -2.66 11.24
N THR A 84 -13.39 -3.40 12.34
CA THR A 84 -12.42 -3.14 13.42
C THR A 84 -11.00 -3.46 12.94
N GLY A 85 -10.16 -2.42 12.84
CA GLY A 85 -8.76 -2.56 12.41
C GLY A 85 -8.61 -2.95 10.94
N MET A 86 -9.65 -2.74 10.11
CA MET A 86 -9.59 -2.97 8.67
C MET A 86 -9.98 -1.71 7.91
N VAL A 87 -9.28 -1.47 6.81
CA VAL A 87 -9.59 -0.41 5.85
C VAL A 87 -9.58 -0.96 4.44
N ALA A 88 -10.33 -0.33 3.55
CA ALA A 88 -10.32 -0.66 2.13
C ALA A 88 -10.50 0.60 1.27
N ALA A 89 -9.90 0.56 0.08
CA ALA A 89 -10.07 1.57 -0.97
C ALA A 89 -10.39 0.89 -2.30
N PRO A 90 -11.38 1.36 -3.07
CA PRO A 90 -11.55 0.93 -4.44
C PRO A 90 -10.42 1.51 -5.29
N TRP A 91 -9.94 0.74 -6.25
CA TRP A 91 -8.93 1.18 -7.20
C TRP A 91 -9.25 0.67 -8.59
N VAL A 92 -9.24 1.56 -9.55
CA VAL A 92 -9.37 1.23 -10.97
C VAL A 92 -8.14 1.82 -11.67
N PRO A 93 -7.10 1.01 -11.92
CA PRO A 93 -5.91 1.49 -12.62
C PRO A 93 -6.28 2.03 -14.01
N ASP A 94 -5.68 3.14 -14.38
CA ASP A 94 -5.78 3.73 -15.72
C ASP A 94 -4.42 3.65 -16.45
N ASP A 95 -4.34 4.24 -17.63
CA ASP A 95 -3.16 4.26 -18.47
C ASP A 95 -2.21 5.44 -18.18
N SER A 96 -2.47 6.21 -17.11
CA SER A 96 -1.62 7.35 -16.73
C SER A 96 -0.27 6.92 -16.16
N LEU A 97 -0.18 5.70 -15.63
CA LEU A 97 1.02 5.11 -15.04
C LEU A 97 1.23 3.68 -15.55
N PRO A 98 2.49 3.25 -15.73
CA PRO A 98 2.77 1.83 -16.02
C PRO A 98 2.26 0.92 -14.91
N ILE A 99 1.43 -0.07 -15.26
CA ILE A 99 0.99 -1.09 -14.31
C ILE A 99 2.06 -2.16 -14.23
N ASP A 100 2.92 -2.04 -13.24
CA ASP A 100 4.04 -2.93 -12.97
C ASP A 100 4.11 -3.30 -11.47
N PRO A 101 5.00 -4.22 -11.08
CA PRO A 101 5.17 -4.56 -9.67
C PRO A 101 5.48 -3.36 -8.77
N THR A 102 6.17 -2.32 -9.27
CA THR A 102 6.51 -1.13 -8.50
C THR A 102 5.26 -0.35 -8.09
N LEU A 103 4.32 -0.19 -9.04
CA LEU A 103 3.05 0.48 -8.77
C LEU A 103 2.22 -0.29 -7.74
N LEU A 104 2.21 -1.64 -7.81
CA LEU A 104 1.54 -2.46 -6.81
C LEU A 104 2.16 -2.32 -5.42
N TRP A 105 3.50 -2.30 -5.34
CA TRP A 105 4.18 -2.05 -4.08
C TRP A 105 3.77 -0.70 -3.49
N ALA A 106 3.71 0.35 -4.30
CA ALA A 106 3.23 1.65 -3.87
C ALA A 106 1.78 1.60 -3.38
N ALA A 107 0.86 1.01 -4.16
CA ALA A 107 -0.55 0.90 -3.80
C ALA A 107 -0.79 0.18 -2.46
N MET A 108 0.03 -0.83 -2.14
CA MET A 108 -0.10 -1.61 -0.92
C MET A 108 0.48 -0.92 0.33
N ASP A 109 1.26 0.16 0.22
CA ASP A 109 1.90 0.80 1.37
C ASP A 109 0.90 1.47 2.32
N CYS A 110 0.18 2.46 1.83
CA CYS A 110 -0.65 3.32 2.69
C CYS A 110 -1.81 2.62 3.40
N PRO A 111 -2.58 1.71 2.77
CA PRO A 111 -3.70 1.08 3.47
C PRO A 111 -3.29 0.34 4.74
N GLY A 112 -2.10 -0.28 4.75
CA GLY A 112 -1.57 -0.91 5.94
C GLY A 112 -1.27 0.07 7.08
N GLY A 113 -0.90 1.30 6.74
CA GLY A 113 -0.73 2.39 7.71
C GLY A 113 -2.06 2.84 8.30
N TRP A 114 -3.03 3.10 7.42
CA TRP A 114 -4.35 3.58 7.81
C TRP A 114 -5.18 2.57 8.60
N ALA A 115 -4.84 1.29 8.57
CA ALA A 115 -5.46 0.28 9.42
C ALA A 115 -5.04 0.41 10.90
N LEU A 116 -4.00 1.19 11.22
CA LEU A 116 -3.56 1.42 12.59
C LEU A 116 -4.38 2.54 13.24
N PRO A 117 -5.02 2.31 14.39
CA PRO A 117 -5.88 3.32 15.04
C PRO A 117 -5.15 4.62 15.35
N GLU A 118 -3.87 4.54 15.68
CA GLU A 118 -3.04 5.68 16.08
C GLU A 118 -2.41 6.45 14.90
N MET A 119 -2.70 6.09 13.66
CA MET A 119 -2.01 6.67 12.50
C MET A 119 -2.17 8.18 12.35
N LEU A 120 -3.32 8.73 12.75
CA LEU A 120 -3.56 10.18 12.74
C LEU A 120 -2.86 10.91 13.89
N GLU A 121 -2.75 10.27 15.06
CA GLU A 121 -2.14 10.86 16.25
C GLU A 121 -0.62 10.69 16.25
N ARG A 122 -0.17 9.56 15.74
CA ARG A 122 1.25 9.17 15.71
C ARG A 122 1.61 8.63 14.33
N PRO A 123 1.75 9.50 13.33
CA PRO A 123 2.06 9.09 11.97
C PRO A 123 3.39 8.35 11.90
N GLY A 124 3.39 7.21 11.21
CA GLY A 124 4.58 6.40 10.98
C GLY A 124 4.93 6.34 9.50
N LEU A 125 6.19 6.03 9.22
CA LEU A 125 6.67 5.72 7.88
C LEU A 125 6.93 4.22 7.74
N LEU A 126 6.77 3.70 6.52
CA LEU A 126 7.06 2.31 6.21
C LEU A 126 8.55 2.02 6.39
N GLY A 127 8.90 1.16 7.33
CA GLY A 127 10.29 0.74 7.54
C GLY A 127 10.65 -0.56 6.83
N SER A 128 9.68 -1.45 6.67
CA SER A 128 9.88 -2.75 6.02
C SER A 128 8.56 -3.28 5.46
N MET A 129 8.61 -3.87 4.28
CA MET A 129 7.48 -4.49 3.62
C MET A 129 7.91 -5.82 2.99
N THR A 130 7.03 -6.81 3.05
CA THR A 130 7.17 -8.06 2.29
C THR A 130 5.90 -8.24 1.47
N ALA A 131 6.03 -8.51 0.19
CA ALA A 131 4.90 -8.70 -0.72
C ALA A 131 5.10 -9.95 -1.59
N SER A 132 3.99 -10.61 -1.90
CA SER A 132 3.89 -11.61 -2.95
C SER A 132 2.94 -11.06 -4.02
N VAL A 133 3.42 -10.90 -5.24
CA VAL A 133 2.63 -10.40 -6.37
C VAL A 133 2.32 -11.59 -7.26
N PHE A 134 1.05 -11.98 -7.34
CA PHE A 134 0.60 -13.13 -8.12
C PHE A 134 0.13 -12.74 -9.53
N ALA A 135 -0.45 -11.55 -9.65
CA ALA A 135 -0.93 -10.99 -10.92
C ALA A 135 -0.87 -9.46 -10.88
N LEU A 136 -0.81 -8.85 -12.05
CA LEU A 136 -0.97 -7.41 -12.23
C LEU A 136 -2.40 -7.15 -12.71
N PRO A 137 -3.08 -6.12 -12.18
CA PRO A 137 -4.39 -5.75 -12.69
C PRO A 137 -4.30 -5.18 -14.11
N ALA A 138 -5.38 -5.29 -14.86
CA ALA A 138 -5.51 -4.64 -16.16
C ALA A 138 -5.97 -3.18 -16.00
N VAL A 139 -5.72 -2.35 -17.02
CA VAL A 139 -6.32 -1.01 -17.11
C VAL A 139 -7.86 -1.16 -17.09
N GLY A 140 -8.52 -0.39 -16.23
CA GLY A 140 -9.97 -0.41 -16.06
C GLY A 140 -10.51 -1.55 -15.18
N GLU A 141 -9.65 -2.42 -14.66
CA GLU A 141 -10.07 -3.50 -13.76
C GLU A 141 -10.45 -2.93 -12.39
N LYS A 142 -11.61 -3.39 -11.87
CA LYS A 142 -12.05 -3.03 -10.52
C LYS A 142 -11.25 -3.83 -9.49
N CYS A 143 -10.45 -3.16 -8.70
CA CYS A 143 -9.64 -3.73 -7.63
C CYS A 143 -10.02 -3.14 -6.28
N VAL A 144 -9.75 -3.88 -5.22
CA VAL A 144 -9.83 -3.37 -3.85
C VAL A 144 -8.45 -3.48 -3.20
N VAL A 145 -7.96 -2.38 -2.69
CA VAL A 145 -6.71 -2.37 -1.91
C VAL A 145 -7.07 -2.24 -0.44
N GLY A 146 -6.82 -3.30 0.32
CA GLY A 146 -7.17 -3.37 1.73
C GLY A 146 -5.96 -3.34 2.66
N GLY A 147 -6.20 -2.96 3.90
CA GLY A 147 -5.24 -3.05 4.99
C GLY A 147 -5.91 -3.57 6.25
N ALA A 148 -5.21 -4.40 7.01
CA ALA A 148 -5.66 -4.88 8.30
C ALA A 148 -4.57 -4.71 9.35
N ALA A 149 -4.94 -4.15 10.51
CA ALA A 149 -4.07 -4.16 11.68
C ALA A 149 -4.04 -5.57 12.28
N PRO A 150 -2.87 -6.09 12.68
CA PRO A 150 -2.83 -7.34 13.42
C PRO A 150 -3.54 -7.15 14.78
N ARG A 151 -4.26 -8.17 15.23
CA ARG A 151 -4.93 -8.17 16.54
C ARG A 151 -3.95 -8.17 17.71
N GLU A 152 -2.69 -8.45 17.45
CA GLU A 152 -1.59 -8.45 18.42
C GLU A 152 -0.50 -7.47 17.96
N HIS A 153 0.12 -6.79 18.90
CA HIS A 153 1.09 -5.71 18.70
C HIS A 153 2.17 -6.04 17.66
N GLY A 154 2.25 -5.22 16.61
CA GLY A 154 3.53 -4.94 16.01
C GLY A 154 3.77 -5.19 14.54
N ARG A 155 2.84 -5.64 13.64
CA ARG A 155 3.13 -5.68 12.19
C ARG A 155 1.89 -5.61 11.31
N LYS A 156 1.94 -4.74 10.32
CA LYS A 156 0.93 -4.47 9.31
C LYS A 156 0.73 -5.65 8.36
N LYS A 157 -0.51 -5.90 7.95
CA LYS A 157 -0.88 -6.81 6.88
C LYS A 157 -1.56 -6.01 5.79
N ILE A 158 -1.17 -6.20 4.55
CA ILE A 158 -1.77 -5.53 3.39
C ILE A 158 -2.16 -6.61 2.39
N ALA A 159 -3.37 -6.55 1.88
CA ALA A 159 -3.81 -7.37 0.76
C ALA A 159 -4.42 -6.47 -0.32
N ALA A 160 -4.00 -6.67 -1.56
CA ALA A 160 -4.72 -6.20 -2.74
C ALA A 160 -5.38 -7.43 -3.37
N THR A 161 -6.69 -7.42 -3.51
CA THR A 161 -7.43 -8.48 -4.20
C THR A 161 -8.15 -7.88 -5.39
N PRO A 162 -7.92 -8.37 -6.62
CA PRO A 162 -8.80 -8.03 -7.73
C PRO A 162 -10.20 -8.57 -7.43
N ASP A 163 -11.22 -7.78 -7.66
CA ASP A 163 -12.61 -8.24 -7.59
C ASP A 163 -12.95 -9.04 -8.86
N ASN A 164 -12.34 -10.18 -9.02
CA ASN A 164 -12.73 -11.13 -10.06
C ASN A 164 -13.92 -11.93 -9.55
N GLY A 165 -15.12 -11.35 -9.58
CA GLY A 165 -16.34 -12.05 -9.20
C GLY A 165 -16.32 -13.51 -9.64
N ALA A 166 -16.04 -14.44 -8.69
CA ALA A 166 -16.03 -15.89 -8.82
C ALA A 166 -14.77 -16.56 -9.38
N ALA A 167 -13.60 -16.37 -8.78
CA ALA A 167 -12.56 -17.40 -8.81
C ALA A 167 -11.85 -17.44 -7.47
N GLY A 168 -12.17 -18.41 -6.66
CA GLY A 168 -11.43 -18.72 -5.44
C GLY A 168 -9.95 -19.03 -5.77
N PRO A 169 -9.05 -19.00 -4.75
CA PRO A 169 -7.65 -19.30 -4.96
C PRO A 169 -7.50 -20.69 -5.60
N PRO A 170 -6.52 -20.89 -6.48
CA PRO A 170 -6.22 -22.22 -6.99
C PRO A 170 -5.81 -23.13 -5.82
N ALA A 171 -6.37 -24.32 -5.81
CA ALA A 171 -6.12 -25.38 -4.83
C ALA A 171 -4.66 -25.81 -4.80
#